data_e94fb121208b5322bad03767004627e1
#
_entry.id   e94fb121208b5322bad03767004627e1
#
_cell.length_a   1.000
_cell.length_b   1.000
_cell.length_c   1.000
_cell.angle_alpha   90.00
_cell.angle_beta   90.00
_cell.angle_gamma   90.00
#
_symmetry.space_group_name_H-M   'P 1'
#
loop_
_entity.id
_entity.type
_entity.pdbx_description
1 polymer ?
#
loop_
_entity_poly.entity_id
_entity_poly.type
_entity_poly.pdbx_seq_one_letter_code
_entity_poly.pdbx_strand_id
1 'polypeptide(L)'
;PAIRKARDRGVMVIALDSPTDPADATDALFATDNYQAGVLIGQYAKAALGAKPARIVMLDLFPGHPVGAQRHNGFMKGFGLNAPDAKSNTLGKDPAIVCMADSFGDRAKGQTAMENCLQKSPEVNVVYTINEPAAAGAYNALKRAGKEKGVIIVSVDGGCAGIKDVAAGVITATSQQYPLKMASMGVEAGIDYAKTGKKVSGYTDTGVTLIAAQ
;
A
#
# COMPACT_ATOMS: atom_id res chain seq x y z
N PRO A 1 20.54 -4.16 -15.16
CA PRO A 1 21.83 -3.93 -15.88
C PRO A 1 22.32 -2.48 -15.81
N ALA A 2 21.45 -1.47 -16.03
CA ALA A 2 21.86 -0.05 -16.02
C ALA A 2 22.37 0.42 -14.66
N ILE A 3 21.67 0.08 -13.59
CA ILE A 3 22.03 0.44 -12.20
C ILE A 3 23.42 -0.11 -11.87
N ARG A 4 23.69 -1.40 -12.16
CA ARG A 4 25.01 -2.00 -11.91
C ARG A 4 26.13 -1.27 -12.66
N LYS A 5 25.93 -0.97 -13.96
CA LYS A 5 26.90 -0.20 -14.74
C LYS A 5 27.20 1.19 -14.16
N ALA A 6 26.19 1.86 -13.59
CA ALA A 6 26.39 3.15 -12.92
C ALA A 6 27.22 2.97 -11.64
N ARG A 7 26.92 1.99 -10.82
CA ARG A 7 27.65 1.69 -9.58
C ARG A 7 29.10 1.27 -9.84
N ASP A 8 29.34 0.44 -10.88
CA ASP A 8 30.69 0.02 -11.30
C ASP A 8 31.57 1.21 -11.73
N ARG A 9 30.95 2.33 -12.13
CA ARG A 9 31.62 3.60 -12.44
C ARG A 9 31.72 4.57 -11.25
N GLY A 10 31.42 4.10 -10.05
CA GLY A 10 31.50 4.90 -8.83
C GLY A 10 30.27 5.77 -8.54
N VAL A 11 29.23 5.72 -9.37
CA VAL A 11 27.99 6.47 -9.13
C VAL A 11 27.25 5.86 -7.96
N MET A 12 26.86 6.68 -6.98
CA MET A 12 25.95 6.28 -5.92
C MET A 12 24.52 6.23 -6.46
N VAL A 13 23.83 5.12 -6.29
CA VAL A 13 22.45 4.94 -6.73
C VAL A 13 21.54 4.70 -5.53
N ILE A 14 20.58 5.58 -5.34
CA ILE A 14 19.60 5.53 -4.24
C ILE A 14 18.22 5.20 -4.81
N ALA A 15 17.55 4.20 -4.24
CA ALA A 15 16.14 3.96 -4.50
C ALA A 15 15.28 4.80 -3.54
N LEU A 16 14.20 5.36 -4.06
CA LEU A 16 13.18 6.07 -3.28
C LEU A 16 11.86 5.36 -3.45
N ASP A 17 11.11 5.21 -2.36
CA ASP A 17 9.76 4.67 -2.30
C ASP A 17 9.66 3.15 -2.57
N SER A 18 10.20 2.67 -3.67
CA SER A 18 10.09 1.27 -4.07
C SER A 18 11.45 0.57 -4.07
N PRO A 19 11.57 -0.63 -3.46
CA PRO A 19 12.79 -1.42 -3.52
C PRO A 19 13.03 -1.91 -4.95
N THR A 20 14.31 -2.14 -5.26
CA THR A 20 14.71 -2.86 -6.47
C THR A 20 14.65 -4.37 -6.24
N ASP A 21 14.60 -5.14 -7.33
CA ASP A 21 14.80 -6.58 -7.32
C ASP A 21 16.00 -6.92 -8.23
N PRO A 22 17.11 -7.44 -7.68
CA PRO A 22 17.36 -7.69 -6.24
C PRO A 22 17.52 -6.38 -5.44
N ALA A 23 17.26 -6.46 -4.11
CA ALA A 23 17.28 -5.31 -3.21
C ALA A 23 18.65 -4.63 -3.11
N ASP A 24 19.74 -5.37 -3.31
CA ASP A 24 21.14 -4.90 -3.30
C ASP A 24 21.59 -4.24 -4.62
N ALA A 25 20.68 -4.12 -5.59
CA ALA A 25 21.01 -3.44 -6.85
C ALA A 25 21.33 -1.95 -6.64
N THR A 26 20.74 -1.31 -5.61
CA THR A 26 21.01 0.08 -5.22
C THR A 26 21.92 0.16 -3.98
N ASP A 27 22.55 1.31 -3.74
CA ASP A 27 23.37 1.52 -2.54
C ASP A 27 22.51 1.70 -1.31
N ALA A 28 21.38 2.42 -1.43
CA ALA A 28 20.44 2.66 -0.35
C ALA A 28 18.98 2.70 -0.85
N LEU A 29 18.05 2.52 0.08
CA LEU A 29 16.60 2.68 -0.11
C LEU A 29 16.03 3.55 1.02
N PHE A 30 15.37 4.66 0.66
CA PHE A 30 14.52 5.43 1.59
C PHE A 30 13.06 5.19 1.21
N ALA A 31 12.30 4.52 2.06
CA ALA A 31 10.92 4.13 1.76
C ALA A 31 10.10 3.97 3.04
N THR A 32 8.79 3.94 2.89
CA THR A 32 7.84 3.52 3.94
C THR A 32 8.01 2.03 4.23
N ASP A 33 7.84 1.62 5.48
CA ASP A 33 7.55 0.23 5.81
C ASP A 33 6.15 -0.14 5.28
N ASN A 34 6.12 -0.63 4.04
CA ASN A 34 4.88 -0.98 3.35
C ASN A 34 4.14 -2.16 4.00
N TYR A 35 4.88 -3.08 4.65
CA TYR A 35 4.24 -4.16 5.41
C TYR A 35 3.52 -3.60 6.64
N GLN A 36 4.19 -2.73 7.39
CA GLN A 36 3.60 -2.07 8.55
C GLN A 36 2.43 -1.16 8.15
N ALA A 37 2.50 -0.48 7.00
CA ALA A 37 1.37 0.28 6.46
C ALA A 37 0.12 -0.60 6.27
N GLY A 38 0.31 -1.79 5.71
CA GLY A 38 -0.74 -2.81 5.60
C GLY A 38 -1.24 -3.28 6.97
N VAL A 39 -0.34 -3.58 7.91
CA VAL A 39 -0.69 -4.03 9.26
C VAL A 39 -1.61 -3.03 9.97
N LEU A 40 -1.29 -1.75 9.91
CA LEU A 40 -2.07 -0.70 10.58
C LEU A 40 -3.51 -0.64 10.07
N ILE A 41 -3.71 -0.62 8.76
CA ILE A 41 -5.06 -0.57 8.18
C ILE A 41 -5.80 -1.90 8.35
N GLY A 42 -5.09 -3.04 8.41
CA GLY A 42 -5.68 -4.34 8.69
C GLY A 42 -6.20 -4.42 10.12
N GLN A 43 -5.42 -3.98 11.11
CA GLN A 43 -5.83 -3.89 12.52
C GLN A 43 -7.07 -3.00 12.69
N TYR A 44 -7.04 -1.83 12.04
CA TYR A 44 -8.19 -0.92 12.07
C TYR A 44 -9.44 -1.56 11.46
N ALA A 45 -9.32 -2.16 10.27
CA ALA A 45 -10.46 -2.81 9.60
C ALA A 45 -11.04 -3.95 10.43
N LYS A 46 -10.20 -4.75 11.09
CA LYS A 46 -10.64 -5.81 12.01
C LYS A 46 -11.41 -5.25 13.20
N ALA A 47 -10.88 -4.20 13.83
CA ALA A 47 -11.54 -3.55 14.97
C ALA A 47 -12.89 -2.92 14.56
N ALA A 48 -12.94 -2.22 13.42
CA ALA A 48 -14.15 -1.60 12.90
C ALA A 48 -15.22 -2.62 12.48
N LEU A 49 -14.81 -3.79 11.95
CA LEU A 49 -15.73 -4.87 11.58
C LEU A 49 -16.35 -5.55 12.82
N GLY A 50 -15.60 -5.62 13.92
CA GLY A 50 -16.03 -6.28 15.16
C GLY A 50 -16.19 -7.79 14.97
N ALA A 51 -17.32 -8.32 15.50
CA ALA A 51 -17.62 -9.76 15.47
C ALA A 51 -18.28 -10.24 14.17
N LYS A 52 -18.53 -9.37 13.20
CA LYS A 52 -19.18 -9.76 11.95
C LYS A 52 -18.24 -10.66 11.12
N PRO A 53 -18.78 -11.68 10.42
CA PRO A 53 -18.01 -12.46 9.47
C PRO A 53 -17.41 -11.56 8.39
N ALA A 54 -16.11 -11.70 8.15
CA ALA A 54 -15.41 -10.89 7.15
C ALA A 54 -15.70 -11.40 5.73
N ARG A 55 -15.96 -10.47 4.80
CA ARG A 55 -16.10 -10.69 3.37
C ARG A 55 -15.28 -9.61 2.66
N ILE A 56 -14.02 -9.93 2.41
CA ILE A 56 -12.98 -8.97 2.05
C ILE A 56 -12.78 -8.96 0.53
N VAL A 57 -12.78 -7.77 -0.06
CA VAL A 57 -12.23 -7.54 -1.40
C VAL A 57 -10.83 -6.94 -1.26
N MET A 58 -9.87 -7.50 -2.02
CA MET A 58 -8.51 -6.97 -2.11
C MET A 58 -8.30 -6.37 -3.51
N LEU A 59 -8.08 -5.06 -3.57
CA LEU A 59 -7.73 -4.34 -4.81
C LEU A 59 -6.23 -4.05 -4.81
N ASP A 60 -5.50 -4.95 -5.42
CA ASP A 60 -4.05 -4.97 -5.43
C ASP A 60 -3.43 -4.06 -6.50
N LEU A 61 -2.10 -3.93 -6.49
CA LEU A 61 -1.37 -3.12 -7.46
C LEU A 61 -1.34 -3.84 -8.83
N PHE A 62 -0.45 -4.77 -8.98
CA PHE A 62 -0.30 -5.73 -10.07
C PHE A 62 0.72 -6.80 -9.66
N PRO A 63 0.68 -7.99 -10.27
CA PRO A 63 1.55 -9.11 -9.88
C PRO A 63 3.03 -8.78 -9.97
N GLY A 64 3.80 -9.22 -8.98
CA GLY A 64 5.26 -9.10 -8.94
C GLY A 64 5.81 -7.78 -8.41
N HIS A 65 4.97 -6.81 -8.04
CA HIS A 65 5.45 -5.58 -7.42
C HIS A 65 5.66 -5.76 -5.92
N PRO A 66 6.88 -5.53 -5.37
CA PRO A 66 7.17 -5.79 -3.95
C PRO A 66 6.29 -5.00 -2.98
N VAL A 67 6.04 -3.71 -3.25
CA VAL A 67 5.16 -2.86 -2.44
C VAL A 67 3.74 -3.43 -2.39
N GLY A 68 3.24 -3.95 -3.53
CA GLY A 68 1.93 -4.61 -3.59
C GLY A 68 1.83 -5.78 -2.63
N ALA A 69 2.80 -6.70 -2.68
CA ALA A 69 2.85 -7.88 -1.81
C ALA A 69 3.00 -7.48 -0.33
N GLN A 70 3.86 -6.51 -0.02
CA GLN A 70 4.06 -6.05 1.35
C GLN A 70 2.78 -5.45 1.96
N ARG A 71 2.10 -4.54 1.27
CA ARG A 71 0.85 -3.93 1.76
C ARG A 71 -0.26 -4.96 1.90
N HIS A 72 -0.42 -5.84 0.90
CA HIS A 72 -1.40 -6.93 0.93
C HIS A 72 -1.19 -7.88 2.11
N ASN A 73 0.02 -8.44 2.24
CA ASN A 73 0.36 -9.40 3.29
C ASN A 73 0.32 -8.72 4.67
N GLY A 74 0.75 -7.46 4.75
CA GLY A 74 0.63 -6.64 5.95
C GLY A 74 -0.83 -6.47 6.38
N PHE A 75 -1.73 -6.12 5.46
CA PHE A 75 -3.17 -6.04 5.75
C PHE A 75 -3.71 -7.38 6.28
N MET A 76 -3.39 -8.49 5.63
CA MET A 76 -3.81 -9.81 6.11
C MET A 76 -3.31 -10.09 7.54
N LYS A 77 -2.04 -9.79 7.82
CA LYS A 77 -1.46 -9.94 9.15
C LYS A 77 -2.18 -9.10 10.20
N GLY A 78 -2.38 -7.82 9.89
CA GLY A 78 -3.06 -6.89 10.79
C GLY A 78 -4.53 -7.26 11.04
N PHE A 79 -5.21 -7.77 10.03
CA PHE A 79 -6.59 -8.24 10.12
C PHE A 79 -6.71 -9.57 10.91
N GLY A 80 -5.60 -10.29 11.11
CA GLY A 80 -5.57 -11.57 11.80
C GLY A 80 -5.82 -12.78 10.90
N LEU A 81 -5.57 -12.64 9.59
CA LEU A 81 -5.60 -13.73 8.62
C LEU A 81 -4.23 -14.43 8.54
N ASN A 82 -4.20 -15.62 7.90
CA ASN A 82 -2.96 -16.33 7.66
C ASN A 82 -2.16 -15.62 6.54
N ALA A 83 -1.22 -14.76 6.93
CA ALA A 83 -0.43 -13.95 6.03
C ALA A 83 0.94 -14.55 5.77
N PRO A 84 1.48 -14.44 4.53
CA PRO A 84 2.88 -14.71 4.25
C PRO A 84 3.83 -13.79 5.04
N ASP A 85 5.10 -14.22 5.13
CA ASP A 85 6.16 -13.41 5.72
C ASP A 85 6.30 -12.04 5.05
N ALA A 86 6.78 -11.03 5.80
CA ALA A 86 6.95 -9.65 5.33
C ALA A 86 7.90 -9.51 4.13
N LYS A 87 8.80 -10.48 3.91
CA LYS A 87 9.73 -10.50 2.77
C LYS A 87 9.18 -11.27 1.56
N SER A 88 8.00 -11.89 1.70
CA SER A 88 7.38 -12.64 0.60
C SER A 88 6.81 -11.71 -0.46
N ASN A 89 7.15 -11.98 -1.73
CA ASN A 89 6.52 -11.34 -2.89
C ASN A 89 5.28 -12.10 -3.38
N THR A 90 4.88 -13.16 -2.67
CA THR A 90 3.65 -13.91 -2.97
C THR A 90 2.48 -13.33 -2.19
N LEU A 91 1.39 -13.03 -2.86
CA LEU A 91 0.16 -12.58 -2.22
C LEU A 91 -0.48 -13.71 -1.41
N GLY A 92 -0.81 -13.43 -0.17
CA GLY A 92 -1.55 -14.33 0.70
C GLY A 92 -2.97 -14.60 0.20
N LYS A 93 -3.55 -15.71 0.67
CA LYS A 93 -4.94 -16.09 0.39
C LYS A 93 -5.60 -16.58 1.67
N ASP A 94 -6.87 -16.26 1.83
CA ASP A 94 -7.68 -16.66 2.97
C ASP A 94 -9.15 -16.80 2.54
N PRO A 95 -9.93 -17.74 3.07
CA PRO A 95 -11.35 -17.90 2.74
C PRO A 95 -12.19 -16.63 2.98
N ALA A 96 -11.80 -15.75 3.90
CA ALA A 96 -12.46 -14.47 4.12
C ALA A 96 -12.27 -13.48 2.95
N ILE A 97 -11.25 -13.69 2.10
CA ILE A 97 -10.99 -12.88 0.90
C ILE A 97 -11.86 -13.45 -0.23
N VAL A 98 -12.99 -12.81 -0.48
CA VAL A 98 -13.98 -13.27 -1.45
C VAL A 98 -13.68 -12.84 -2.89
N CYS A 99 -12.82 -11.85 -3.07
CA CYS A 99 -12.35 -11.41 -4.39
C CYS A 99 -10.99 -10.71 -4.28
N MET A 100 -10.10 -11.01 -5.22
CA MET A 100 -8.83 -10.31 -5.44
C MET A 100 -8.82 -9.82 -6.89
N ALA A 101 -8.40 -8.57 -7.11
CA ALA A 101 -8.29 -8.00 -8.44
C ALA A 101 -7.22 -6.90 -8.49
N ASP A 102 -6.56 -6.75 -9.64
CA ASP A 102 -5.55 -5.73 -9.85
C ASP A 102 -6.19 -4.39 -10.19
N SER A 103 -5.92 -3.39 -9.36
CA SER A 103 -6.35 -2.00 -9.58
C SER A 103 -5.29 -1.16 -10.30
N PHE A 104 -4.05 -1.65 -10.36
CA PHE A 104 -2.89 -0.91 -10.86
C PHE A 104 -2.63 0.41 -10.12
N GLY A 105 -3.22 0.59 -8.94
CA GLY A 105 -3.17 1.85 -8.22
C GLY A 105 -3.93 3.00 -8.89
N ASP A 106 -4.78 2.71 -9.86
CA ASP A 106 -5.52 3.66 -10.68
C ASP A 106 -7.00 3.72 -10.30
N ARG A 107 -7.59 4.91 -10.34
CA ARG A 107 -8.98 5.13 -9.93
C ARG A 107 -9.99 4.42 -10.83
N ALA A 108 -9.82 4.52 -12.15
CA ALA A 108 -10.78 3.93 -13.09
C ALA A 108 -10.69 2.40 -13.09
N LYS A 109 -9.46 1.87 -13.06
CA LYS A 109 -9.23 0.42 -12.95
C LYS A 109 -9.68 -0.11 -11.60
N GLY A 110 -9.47 0.62 -10.51
CA GLY A 110 -9.98 0.28 -9.18
C GLY A 110 -11.51 0.21 -9.15
N GLN A 111 -12.19 1.15 -9.83
CA GLN A 111 -13.64 1.10 -9.98
C GLN A 111 -14.08 -0.15 -10.75
N THR A 112 -13.49 -0.43 -11.91
CA THR A 112 -13.82 -1.62 -12.72
C THR A 112 -13.53 -2.91 -11.96
N ALA A 113 -12.41 -2.98 -11.25
CA ALA A 113 -12.05 -4.13 -10.43
C ALA A 113 -13.09 -4.37 -9.33
N MET A 114 -13.54 -3.30 -8.65
CA MET A 114 -14.58 -3.40 -7.63
C MET A 114 -15.94 -3.79 -8.21
N GLU A 115 -16.34 -3.24 -9.37
CA GLU A 115 -17.58 -3.62 -10.07
C GLU A 115 -17.59 -5.12 -10.40
N ASN A 116 -16.48 -5.66 -10.90
CA ASN A 116 -16.31 -7.09 -11.17
C ASN A 116 -16.35 -7.94 -9.87
N CYS A 117 -15.77 -7.46 -8.78
CA CYS A 117 -15.83 -8.15 -7.49
C CYS A 117 -17.24 -8.17 -6.92
N LEU A 118 -18.01 -7.08 -7.06
CA LEU A 118 -19.41 -7.01 -6.62
C LEU A 118 -20.33 -7.98 -7.38
N GLN A 119 -20.05 -8.25 -8.65
CA GLN A 119 -20.79 -9.27 -9.41
C GLN A 119 -20.54 -10.68 -8.87
N LYS A 120 -19.31 -10.97 -8.41
CA LYS A 120 -18.94 -12.29 -7.85
C LYS A 120 -19.38 -12.46 -6.40
N SER A 121 -19.33 -11.38 -5.63
CA SER A 121 -19.56 -11.37 -4.18
C SER A 121 -20.27 -10.07 -3.78
N PRO A 122 -21.61 -10.02 -3.89
CA PRO A 122 -22.36 -8.80 -3.63
C PRO A 122 -22.39 -8.39 -2.15
N GLU A 123 -22.05 -9.27 -1.22
CA GLU A 123 -22.13 -9.04 0.23
C GLU A 123 -20.75 -8.74 0.84
N VAL A 124 -20.01 -7.83 0.22
CA VAL A 124 -18.73 -7.33 0.73
C VAL A 124 -18.95 -6.39 1.91
N ASN A 125 -18.10 -6.50 2.94
CA ASN A 125 -18.12 -5.59 4.08
C ASN A 125 -16.77 -4.97 4.43
N VAL A 126 -15.67 -5.45 3.82
CA VAL A 126 -14.34 -4.85 3.92
C VAL A 126 -13.71 -4.76 2.53
N VAL A 127 -13.13 -3.61 2.21
CA VAL A 127 -12.35 -3.40 0.98
C VAL A 127 -10.97 -2.88 1.37
N TYR A 128 -9.95 -3.67 1.08
CA TYR A 128 -8.57 -3.22 1.06
C TYR A 128 -8.25 -2.66 -0.31
N THR A 129 -7.54 -1.55 -0.35
CA THR A 129 -6.98 -1.00 -1.58
C THR A 129 -5.52 -0.67 -1.42
N ILE A 130 -4.76 -0.89 -2.48
CA ILE A 130 -3.31 -0.64 -2.50
C ILE A 130 -2.96 0.82 -2.24
N ASN A 131 -3.81 1.75 -2.67
CA ASN A 131 -3.65 3.19 -2.54
C ASN A 131 -5.00 3.94 -2.61
N GLU A 132 -5.00 5.22 -2.30
CA GLU A 132 -6.18 6.08 -2.25
C GLU A 132 -6.89 6.29 -3.61
N PRO A 133 -6.20 6.41 -4.76
CA PRO A 133 -6.89 6.45 -6.04
C PRO A 133 -7.76 5.21 -6.29
N ALA A 134 -7.24 4.01 -6.00
CA ALA A 134 -8.02 2.77 -6.10
C ALA A 134 -9.21 2.75 -5.12
N ALA A 135 -9.04 3.29 -3.89
CA ALA A 135 -10.12 3.42 -2.91
C ALA A 135 -11.26 4.31 -3.39
N ALA A 136 -10.92 5.47 -3.96
CA ALA A 136 -11.91 6.37 -4.55
C ALA A 136 -12.69 5.70 -5.70
N GLY A 137 -12.01 4.86 -6.50
CA GLY A 137 -12.65 4.04 -7.53
C GLY A 137 -13.59 2.99 -6.94
N ALA A 138 -13.12 2.26 -5.93
CA ALA A 138 -13.92 1.25 -5.23
C ALA A 138 -15.19 1.86 -4.60
N TYR A 139 -15.06 3.03 -3.95
CA TYR A 139 -16.21 3.75 -3.40
C TYR A 139 -17.23 4.12 -4.47
N ASN A 140 -16.78 4.61 -5.65
CA ASN A 140 -17.68 4.92 -6.75
C ASN A 140 -18.46 3.69 -7.24
N ALA A 141 -17.82 2.52 -7.34
CA ALA A 141 -18.48 1.27 -7.69
C ALA A 141 -19.54 0.86 -6.68
N LEU A 142 -19.18 0.92 -5.38
CA LEU A 142 -20.12 0.65 -4.27
C LEU A 142 -21.30 1.60 -4.29
N LYS A 143 -21.06 2.90 -4.47
CA LYS A 143 -22.11 3.93 -4.51
C LYS A 143 -23.07 3.70 -5.69
N ARG A 144 -22.57 3.36 -6.87
CA ARG A 144 -23.40 3.01 -8.04
C ARG A 144 -24.27 1.79 -7.79
N ALA A 145 -23.76 0.83 -7.01
CA ALA A 145 -24.50 -0.36 -6.62
C ALA A 145 -25.43 -0.16 -5.41
N GLY A 146 -25.44 1.04 -4.80
CA GLY A 146 -26.21 1.34 -3.57
C GLY A 146 -25.68 0.58 -2.34
N LYS A 147 -24.40 0.23 -2.31
CA LYS A 147 -23.76 -0.64 -1.30
C LYS A 147 -22.66 0.05 -0.50
N GLU A 148 -22.48 1.36 -0.65
CA GLU A 148 -21.42 2.10 0.04
C GLU A 148 -21.60 2.17 1.56
N LYS A 149 -22.84 2.04 2.03
CA LYS A 149 -23.15 2.12 3.46
C LYS A 149 -22.75 0.84 4.20
N GLY A 150 -21.97 1.00 5.26
CA GLY A 150 -21.57 -0.12 6.12
C GLY A 150 -20.42 -0.96 5.56
N VAL A 151 -19.79 -0.57 4.46
CA VAL A 151 -18.56 -1.16 3.94
C VAL A 151 -17.36 -0.37 4.48
N ILE A 152 -16.41 -1.08 5.07
CA ILE A 152 -15.16 -0.53 5.59
C ILE A 152 -14.16 -0.49 4.43
N ILE A 153 -13.75 0.70 4.00
CA ILE A 153 -12.72 0.88 2.96
C ILE A 153 -11.45 1.37 3.64
N VAL A 154 -10.36 0.62 3.50
CA VAL A 154 -9.05 1.00 4.03
C VAL A 154 -8.01 1.07 2.93
N SER A 155 -7.07 2.00 3.08
CA SER A 155 -6.12 2.34 2.03
C SER A 155 -4.76 2.77 2.58
N VAL A 156 -3.87 3.14 1.67
CA VAL A 156 -2.55 3.70 1.97
C VAL A 156 -2.35 4.95 1.12
N ASP A 157 -1.64 5.91 1.60
CA ASP A 157 -0.95 7.10 1.12
C ASP A 157 -1.04 8.25 2.13
N GLY A 158 -2.22 8.55 2.69
CA GLY A 158 -2.42 9.69 3.60
C GLY A 158 -2.20 11.04 2.91
N GLY A 159 -2.48 11.12 1.61
CA GLY A 159 -2.40 12.37 0.83
C GLY A 159 -3.53 13.33 1.18
N CYS A 160 -3.41 14.60 0.78
CA CYS A 160 -4.42 15.62 1.08
C CYS A 160 -5.83 15.22 0.58
N ALA A 161 -5.92 14.53 -0.56
CA ALA A 161 -7.20 14.05 -1.08
C ALA A 161 -7.76 12.91 -0.23
N GLY A 162 -6.94 11.91 0.10
CA GLY A 162 -7.34 10.78 0.92
C GLY A 162 -7.74 11.17 2.34
N ILE A 163 -7.05 12.13 2.96
CA ILE A 163 -7.45 12.67 4.28
C ILE A 163 -8.82 13.34 4.20
N LYS A 164 -9.13 14.08 3.12
CA LYS A 164 -10.47 14.63 2.89
C LYS A 164 -11.51 13.51 2.68
N ASP A 165 -11.13 12.45 1.99
CA ASP A 165 -12.00 11.29 1.77
C ASP A 165 -12.26 10.52 3.08
N VAL A 166 -11.29 10.47 4.00
CA VAL A 166 -11.50 9.94 5.37
C VAL A 166 -12.50 10.82 6.13
N ALA A 167 -12.30 12.14 6.11
CA ALA A 167 -13.21 13.08 6.78
C ALA A 167 -14.64 13.04 6.19
N ALA A 168 -14.77 12.74 4.91
CA ALA A 168 -16.06 12.61 4.21
C ALA A 168 -16.70 11.21 4.34
N GLY A 169 -16.04 10.24 4.98
CA GLY A 169 -16.53 8.87 5.11
C GLY A 169 -16.47 8.05 3.82
N VAL A 170 -15.70 8.49 2.83
CA VAL A 170 -15.44 7.75 1.57
C VAL A 170 -14.44 6.64 1.81
N ILE A 171 -13.40 6.92 2.57
CA ILE A 171 -12.40 5.98 3.07
C ILE A 171 -12.55 5.94 4.60
N THR A 172 -12.49 4.76 5.20
CA THR A 172 -12.64 4.63 6.66
C THR A 172 -11.33 4.89 7.38
N ALA A 173 -10.20 4.45 6.80
CA ALA A 173 -8.86 4.74 7.29
C ALA A 173 -7.81 4.62 6.18
N THR A 174 -6.70 5.35 6.34
CA THR A 174 -5.54 5.27 5.46
C THR A 174 -4.24 5.27 6.27
N SER A 175 -3.24 4.53 5.83
CA SER A 175 -1.88 4.63 6.36
C SER A 175 -1.12 5.71 5.61
N GLN A 176 -0.76 6.80 6.30
CA GLN A 176 0.00 7.91 5.73
C GLN A 176 1.46 7.54 5.57
N GLN A 177 2.00 7.78 4.38
CA GLN A 177 3.42 7.72 4.05
C GLN A 177 4.00 9.12 3.80
N TYR A 178 5.34 9.22 3.74
CA TYR A 178 6.04 10.52 3.74
C TYR A 178 6.98 10.67 2.53
N PRO A 179 6.47 10.80 1.28
CA PRO A 179 7.29 10.86 0.07
C PRO A 179 8.22 12.08 0.03
N LEU A 180 7.81 13.23 0.61
CA LEU A 180 8.68 14.40 0.70
C LEU A 180 9.91 14.13 1.57
N LYS A 181 9.76 13.36 2.67
CA LYS A 181 10.88 12.95 3.51
C LYS A 181 11.82 12.00 2.76
N MET A 182 11.29 11.06 1.98
CA MET A 182 12.10 10.19 1.12
C MET A 182 12.95 11.01 0.15
N ALA A 183 12.32 11.99 -0.51
CA ALA A 183 13.00 12.86 -1.47
C ALA A 183 14.09 13.72 -0.80
N SER A 184 13.81 14.38 0.33
CA SER A 184 14.80 15.21 1.04
C SER A 184 16.00 14.39 1.50
N MET A 185 15.76 13.22 2.10
CA MET A 185 16.83 12.31 2.52
C MET A 185 17.69 11.83 1.35
N GLY A 186 17.07 11.54 0.20
CA GLY A 186 17.80 11.15 -1.01
C GLY A 186 18.70 12.27 -1.54
N VAL A 187 18.21 13.51 -1.56
CA VAL A 187 18.99 14.69 -1.97
C VAL A 187 20.13 14.96 -0.99
N GLU A 188 19.85 14.96 0.32
CA GLU A 188 20.85 15.17 1.36
C GLU A 188 21.98 14.13 1.28
N ALA A 189 21.62 12.85 1.14
CA ALA A 189 22.59 11.77 0.95
C ALA A 189 23.46 11.96 -0.32
N GLY A 190 22.86 12.45 -1.41
CA GLY A 190 23.59 12.79 -2.64
C GLY A 190 24.57 13.93 -2.45
N ILE A 191 24.16 14.99 -1.75
CA ILE A 191 25.01 16.15 -1.43
C ILE A 191 26.19 15.73 -0.53
N ASP A 192 25.91 14.95 0.51
CA ASP A 192 26.94 14.47 1.44
C ASP A 192 27.96 13.56 0.72
N TYR A 193 27.50 12.69 -0.15
CA TYR A 193 28.38 11.88 -0.98
C TYR A 193 29.27 12.74 -1.87
N ALA A 194 28.72 13.75 -2.54
CA ALA A 194 29.48 14.65 -3.39
C ALA A 194 30.55 15.44 -2.61
N LYS A 195 30.28 15.80 -1.35
CA LYS A 195 31.22 16.56 -0.50
C LYS A 195 32.25 15.67 0.18
N THR A 196 31.89 14.48 0.58
CA THR A 196 32.72 13.66 1.50
C THR A 196 33.20 12.35 0.91
N GLY A 197 32.62 11.92 -0.23
CA GLY A 197 32.82 10.59 -0.80
C GLY A 197 32.18 9.44 -0.01
N LYS A 198 31.47 9.74 1.10
CA LYS A 198 30.84 8.74 1.94
C LYS A 198 29.49 8.31 1.38
N LYS A 199 29.37 7.06 0.97
CA LYS A 199 28.11 6.48 0.50
C LYS A 199 27.19 6.13 1.68
N VAL A 200 25.89 6.39 1.50
CA VAL A 200 24.85 5.79 2.34
C VAL A 200 24.61 4.35 1.90
N SER A 201 24.08 3.52 2.79
CA SER A 201 23.80 2.11 2.49
C SER A 201 22.59 1.60 3.27
N GLY A 202 21.94 0.58 2.70
CA GLY A 202 20.86 -0.14 3.34
C GLY A 202 19.49 0.55 3.24
N TYR A 203 18.54 0.04 4.01
CA TYR A 203 17.17 0.53 4.07
C TYR A 203 16.99 1.51 5.23
N THR A 204 16.30 2.60 4.97
CA THR A 204 15.85 3.54 6.00
C THR A 204 14.34 3.73 5.89
N ASP A 205 13.64 3.38 6.96
CA ASP A 205 12.21 3.63 7.08
C ASP A 205 11.93 5.13 7.28
N THR A 206 11.05 5.68 6.45
CA THR A 206 10.63 7.08 6.53
C THR A 206 9.44 7.29 7.46
N GLY A 207 8.88 6.21 7.99
CA GLY A 207 7.75 6.20 8.91
C GLY A 207 6.41 5.94 8.22
N VAL A 208 5.45 5.56 9.05
CA VAL A 208 4.05 5.37 8.65
C VAL A 208 3.13 5.69 9.81
N THR A 209 1.98 6.30 9.57
CA THR A 209 0.99 6.68 10.60
C THR A 209 -0.42 6.36 10.14
N LEU A 210 -1.22 5.74 10.99
CA LEU A 210 -2.64 5.51 10.70
C LEU A 210 -3.44 6.80 10.84
N ILE A 211 -4.26 7.10 9.85
CA ILE A 211 -5.26 8.17 9.85
C ILE A 211 -6.64 7.55 9.68
N ALA A 212 -7.54 7.86 10.60
CA ALA A 212 -8.92 7.38 10.59
C ALA A 212 -9.86 8.48 11.08
N ALA A 213 -11.14 8.41 10.70
CA ALA A 213 -12.17 9.23 11.32
C ALA A 213 -12.34 8.85 12.81
N GLN A 214 -12.56 9.86 13.65
CA GLN A 214 -12.88 9.67 15.06
C GLN A 214 -14.33 9.25 15.24
#